data_328cb836eefa0003c0e16f7bbbbd526a
#
_entry.id   328cb836eefa0003c0e16f7bbbbd526a
#
_cell.length_a   1.000
_cell.length_b   1.000
_cell.length_c   1.000
_cell.angle_alpha   90.00
_cell.angle_beta   90.00
_cell.angle_gamma   90.00
#
_symmetry.space_group_name_H-M   'P 1'
#
loop_
_entity.id
_entity.type
_entity.pdbx_description
1 polymer ?
#
loop_
_entity_poly.entity_id
_entity_poly.type
_entity_poly.pdbx_seq_one_letter_code
_entity_poly.pdbx_strand_id
1 'polypeptide(L)'
;TLAEDEARIAGLRQSAKNRAENLMIVDMLRNDLGRVAQVGSVTVPQLFKVERYPTLLQMTSTVTARTNASVVEILASLFPCASITGAPKVRTMQIIRELESQPRGVYTGAIGFIGPERQARFNVAIRTVLIDRERRQARYGVGGGLVWDSDAGSEYRECLLKARVLTERRPAFRLLETLLWEPENGYFLLAAHLARLADTAVYFNTPLDRAAIEARLIELASTVRE
;
A
#
# COMPACT_ATOMS: atom_id res chain seq x y z
N THR A 1 10.24 14.34 -9.08
CA THR A 1 11.53 14.48 -8.37
C THR A 1 11.39 14.08 -6.91
N LEU A 2 12.50 13.78 -6.23
CA LEU A 2 12.50 13.51 -4.79
C LEU A 2 11.85 14.65 -3.99
N ALA A 3 12.14 15.90 -4.35
CA ALA A 3 11.56 17.08 -3.71
C ALA A 3 10.02 17.14 -3.87
N GLU A 4 9.49 16.77 -5.03
CA GLU A 4 8.04 16.68 -5.23
C GLU A 4 7.41 15.57 -4.38
N ASP A 5 8.08 14.43 -4.26
CA ASP A 5 7.60 13.33 -3.42
C ASP A 5 7.63 13.72 -1.94
N GLU A 6 8.65 14.41 -1.47
CA GLU A 6 8.71 14.95 -0.11
C GLU A 6 7.59 15.96 0.15
N ALA A 7 7.32 16.85 -0.80
CA ALA A 7 6.20 17.79 -0.71
C ALA A 7 4.84 17.05 -0.66
N ARG A 8 4.65 16.00 -1.46
CA ARG A 8 3.45 15.16 -1.43
C ARG A 8 3.30 14.40 -0.10
N ILE A 9 4.40 13.85 0.42
CA ILE A 9 4.41 13.19 1.74
C ILE A 9 4.02 14.18 2.84
N ALA A 10 4.59 15.38 2.84
CA ALA A 10 4.26 16.43 3.78
C ALA A 10 2.78 16.84 3.66
N GLY A 11 2.29 17.06 2.44
CA GLY A 11 0.89 17.36 2.16
C GLY A 11 -0.06 16.28 2.65
N LEU A 12 0.27 14.99 2.44
CA LEU A 12 -0.54 13.88 2.92
C LEU A 12 -0.57 13.83 4.46
N ARG A 13 0.56 14.04 5.13
CA ARG A 13 0.64 14.09 6.60
C ARG A 13 -0.14 15.25 7.21
N GLN A 14 -0.22 16.39 6.51
CA GLN A 14 -0.91 17.60 6.98
C GLN A 14 -2.39 17.63 6.61
N SER A 15 -2.84 16.76 5.71
CA SER A 15 -4.23 16.72 5.25
C SER A 15 -5.19 16.39 6.38
N ALA A 16 -6.00 17.38 6.79
CA ALA A 16 -7.02 17.20 7.84
C ALA A 16 -8.03 16.12 7.45
N LYS A 17 -8.47 16.07 6.18
CA LYS A 17 -9.40 15.05 5.66
C LYS A 17 -8.81 13.65 5.80
N ASN A 18 -7.62 13.39 5.25
CA ASN A 18 -7.00 12.07 5.29
C ASN A 18 -6.71 11.60 6.72
N ARG A 19 -6.31 12.52 7.61
CA ARG A 19 -6.09 12.21 9.02
C ARG A 19 -7.38 11.86 9.74
N ALA A 20 -8.46 12.61 9.49
CA ALA A 20 -9.77 12.35 10.11
C ALA A 20 -10.33 10.99 9.67
N GLU A 21 -10.26 10.66 8.38
CA GLU A 21 -10.66 9.35 7.86
C GLU A 21 -9.83 8.21 8.47
N ASN A 22 -8.50 8.36 8.49
CA ASN A 22 -7.61 7.36 9.08
C ASN A 22 -7.89 7.17 10.58
N LEU A 23 -8.07 8.26 11.34
CA LEU A 23 -8.34 8.23 12.77
C LEU A 23 -9.67 7.53 13.08
N MET A 24 -10.71 7.81 12.29
CA MET A 24 -12.01 7.13 12.41
C MET A 24 -11.87 5.61 12.28
N ILE A 25 -11.10 5.16 11.30
CA ILE A 25 -10.86 3.72 11.09
C ILE A 25 -10.02 3.11 12.23
N VAL A 26 -9.03 3.84 12.73
CA VAL A 26 -8.23 3.43 13.89
C VAL A 26 -9.12 3.22 15.11
N ASP A 27 -10.04 4.15 15.40
CA ASP A 27 -10.95 4.03 16.53
C ASP A 27 -11.93 2.86 16.39
N MET A 28 -12.43 2.61 15.19
CA MET A 28 -13.24 1.43 14.91
C MET A 28 -12.48 0.13 15.14
N LEU A 29 -11.23 0.05 14.66
CA LEU A 29 -10.38 -1.13 14.87
C LEU A 29 -10.02 -1.32 16.34
N ARG A 30 -9.78 -0.24 17.08
CA ARG A 30 -9.57 -0.31 18.54
C ARG A 30 -10.80 -0.88 19.25
N ASN A 31 -11.99 -0.45 18.85
CA ASN A 31 -13.25 -1.00 19.39
C ASN A 31 -13.40 -2.48 19.04
N ASP A 32 -13.22 -2.86 17.79
CA ASP A 32 -13.35 -4.25 17.33
C ASP A 32 -12.32 -5.17 18.02
N LEU A 33 -11.06 -4.75 18.13
CA LEU A 33 -10.03 -5.47 18.87
C LEU A 33 -10.33 -5.52 20.37
N GLY A 34 -10.87 -4.45 20.95
CA GLY A 34 -11.22 -4.37 22.36
C GLY A 34 -12.20 -5.45 22.83
N ARG A 35 -12.98 -6.02 21.91
CA ARG A 35 -13.93 -7.11 22.21
C ARG A 35 -13.25 -8.45 22.54
N VAL A 36 -12.06 -8.67 22.03
CA VAL A 36 -11.30 -9.93 22.14
C VAL A 36 -9.94 -9.75 22.80
N ALA A 37 -9.54 -8.52 23.06
CA ALA A 37 -8.25 -8.18 23.64
C ALA A 37 -8.23 -8.30 25.15
N GLN A 38 -7.06 -8.55 25.71
CA GLN A 38 -6.81 -8.36 27.13
C GLN A 38 -6.99 -6.87 27.49
N VAL A 39 -7.64 -6.60 28.61
CA VAL A 39 -7.91 -5.23 29.07
C VAL A 39 -6.60 -4.43 29.13
N GLY A 40 -6.62 -3.23 28.57
CA GLY A 40 -5.46 -2.32 28.54
C GLY A 40 -4.37 -2.66 27.51
N SER A 41 -4.52 -3.74 26.71
CA SER A 41 -3.50 -4.15 25.74
C SER A 41 -3.65 -3.54 24.34
N VAL A 42 -4.76 -2.89 24.04
CA VAL A 42 -4.97 -2.25 22.74
C VAL A 42 -4.15 -0.97 22.66
N THR A 43 -3.21 -0.92 21.70
CA THR A 43 -2.33 0.24 21.51
C THR A 43 -2.24 0.62 20.03
N VAL A 44 -1.79 1.83 19.76
CA VAL A 44 -1.56 2.36 18.40
C VAL A 44 -0.09 2.73 18.26
N PRO A 45 0.82 1.78 18.01
CA PRO A 45 2.25 2.05 17.96
C PRO A 45 2.66 2.95 16.79
N GLN A 46 1.87 2.99 15.72
CA GLN A 46 2.11 3.86 14.57
C GLN A 46 0.81 4.52 14.15
N LEU A 47 0.80 5.84 14.11
CA LEU A 47 -0.32 6.66 13.66
C LEU A 47 0.14 7.59 12.52
N PHE A 48 -0.64 7.64 11.42
CA PHE A 48 -0.39 8.51 10.26
C PHE A 48 0.98 8.31 9.60
N LYS A 49 1.49 7.10 9.58
CA LYS A 49 2.71 6.75 8.84
C LYS A 49 2.44 6.87 7.35
N VAL A 50 3.28 7.58 6.61
CA VAL A 50 3.22 7.58 5.14
C VAL A 50 4.20 6.54 4.62
N GLU A 51 3.67 5.59 3.86
CA GLU A 51 4.44 4.55 3.19
C GLU A 51 4.51 4.83 1.70
N ARG A 52 5.69 4.59 1.12
CA ARG A 52 5.93 4.76 -0.31
C ARG A 52 5.81 3.40 -1.00
N TYR A 53 4.96 3.35 -2.01
CA TYR A 53 4.85 2.23 -2.95
C TYR A 53 5.27 2.69 -4.34
N PRO A 54 5.58 1.78 -5.27
CA PRO A 54 6.09 2.15 -6.62
C PRO A 54 5.18 3.11 -7.37
N THR A 55 3.91 3.22 -6.98
CA THR A 55 2.89 3.94 -7.75
C THR A 55 2.12 4.97 -6.95
N LEU A 56 2.24 4.95 -5.63
CA LEU A 56 1.43 5.80 -4.76
C LEU A 56 2.10 5.98 -3.38
N LEU A 57 1.66 7.01 -2.70
CA LEU A 57 1.90 7.22 -1.27
C LEU A 57 0.65 6.80 -0.51
N GLN A 58 0.82 6.06 0.58
CA GLN A 58 -0.29 5.58 1.40
C GLN A 58 -0.11 6.02 2.85
N MET A 59 -1.14 6.63 3.44
CA MET A 59 -1.18 6.85 4.87
C MET A 59 -1.68 5.59 5.58
N THR A 60 -0.91 5.08 6.51
CA THR A 60 -1.24 3.87 7.28
C THR A 60 -1.16 4.14 8.78
N SER A 61 -1.90 3.36 9.55
CA SER A 61 -1.79 3.30 11.01
C SER A 61 -1.84 1.85 11.47
N THR A 62 -1.17 1.54 12.57
CA THR A 62 -1.11 0.19 13.11
C THR A 62 -1.78 0.16 14.48
N VAL A 63 -2.72 -0.76 14.65
CA VAL A 63 -3.35 -1.05 15.95
C VAL A 63 -2.94 -2.46 16.36
N THR A 64 -2.51 -2.61 17.59
CA THR A 64 -2.09 -3.91 18.15
C THR A 64 -2.82 -4.21 19.45
N ALA A 65 -2.98 -5.49 19.72
CA ALA A 65 -3.56 -5.98 20.97
C ALA A 65 -2.99 -7.35 21.35
N ARG A 66 -3.06 -7.70 22.62
CA ARG A 66 -2.80 -9.06 23.12
C ARG A 66 -4.14 -9.76 23.32
N THR A 67 -4.22 -11.03 22.89
CA THR A 67 -5.45 -11.82 23.03
C THR A 67 -5.16 -13.31 23.18
N ASN A 68 -6.02 -13.98 23.95
CA ASN A 68 -6.07 -15.43 24.05
C ASN A 68 -7.21 -16.02 23.19
N ALA A 69 -8.02 -15.17 22.55
CA ALA A 69 -9.12 -15.58 21.69
C ALA A 69 -8.63 -16.46 20.52
N SER A 70 -9.44 -17.37 20.07
CA SER A 70 -9.18 -18.17 18.88
C SER A 70 -9.16 -17.33 17.63
N VAL A 71 -8.58 -17.83 16.53
CA VAL A 71 -8.58 -17.14 15.23
C VAL A 71 -10.02 -16.89 14.74
N VAL A 72 -10.94 -17.80 15.05
CA VAL A 72 -12.37 -17.66 14.69
C VAL A 72 -13.00 -16.49 15.43
N GLU A 73 -12.76 -16.36 16.73
CA GLU A 73 -13.28 -15.25 17.53
C GLU A 73 -12.68 -13.90 17.11
N ILE A 74 -11.37 -13.89 16.78
CA ILE A 74 -10.70 -12.69 16.23
C ILE A 74 -11.35 -12.29 14.90
N LEU A 75 -11.56 -13.24 13.99
CA LEU A 75 -12.23 -12.97 12.71
C LEU A 75 -13.67 -12.52 12.92
N ALA A 76 -14.42 -13.12 13.83
CA ALA A 76 -15.79 -12.72 14.15
C ALA A 76 -15.88 -11.29 14.69
N SER A 77 -14.86 -10.82 15.41
CA SER A 77 -14.79 -9.45 15.91
C SER A 77 -14.41 -8.43 14.83
N LEU A 78 -13.39 -8.76 14.01
CA LEU A 78 -12.82 -7.84 13.03
C LEU A 78 -13.55 -7.82 11.69
N PHE A 79 -14.21 -8.90 11.31
CA PHE A 79 -14.87 -9.02 10.02
C PHE A 79 -16.38 -8.70 10.11
N PRO A 80 -16.95 -7.99 9.11
CA PRO A 80 -16.25 -7.34 8.00
C PRO A 80 -15.41 -6.14 8.47
N CYS A 81 -14.37 -5.83 7.71
CA CYS A 81 -13.43 -4.77 8.07
C CYS A 81 -14.15 -3.41 8.16
N ALA A 82 -13.84 -2.67 9.22
CA ALA A 82 -14.43 -1.36 9.49
C ALA A 82 -14.21 -0.34 8.37
N SER A 83 -13.02 -0.36 7.75
CA SER A 83 -12.68 0.53 6.62
C SER A 83 -13.49 0.27 5.34
N ILE A 84 -14.22 -0.86 5.30
CA ILE A 84 -15.03 -1.28 4.15
C ILE A 84 -16.52 -1.05 4.40
N THR A 85 -16.92 -1.09 5.65
CA THR A 85 -18.34 -0.95 6.03
C THR A 85 -18.68 0.47 6.45
N GLY A 86 -17.89 1.08 7.27
CA GLY A 86 -18.12 2.42 7.85
C GLY A 86 -18.67 2.36 9.28
N ALA A 87 -18.96 3.53 9.82
CA ALA A 87 -19.44 3.73 11.18
C ALA A 87 -20.85 4.37 11.19
N PRO A 88 -21.80 3.87 12.01
CA PRO A 88 -21.81 2.65 12.81
C PRO A 88 -21.92 1.39 11.95
N LYS A 89 -21.07 0.38 12.19
CA LYS A 89 -20.89 -0.80 11.31
C LYS A 89 -22.22 -1.49 10.92
N VAL A 90 -23.06 -1.79 11.89
CA VAL A 90 -24.35 -2.50 11.64
C VAL A 90 -25.25 -1.69 10.71
N ARG A 91 -25.41 -0.39 10.99
CA ARG A 91 -26.30 0.47 10.18
C ARG A 91 -25.77 0.66 8.76
N THR A 92 -24.49 0.88 8.60
CA THR A 92 -23.90 1.02 7.27
C THR A 92 -23.98 -0.26 6.45
N MET A 93 -23.83 -1.44 7.07
CA MET A 93 -24.04 -2.72 6.39
C MET A 93 -25.49 -2.91 5.92
N GLN A 94 -26.49 -2.45 6.69
CA GLN A 94 -27.90 -2.45 6.28
C GLN A 94 -28.10 -1.57 5.04
N ILE A 95 -27.55 -0.34 5.06
CA ILE A 95 -27.61 0.60 3.94
C ILE A 95 -26.94 0.03 2.69
N ILE A 96 -25.76 -0.56 2.84
CA ILE A 96 -25.05 -1.23 1.73
C ILE A 96 -25.94 -2.32 1.11
N ARG A 97 -26.57 -3.15 1.95
CA ARG A 97 -27.48 -4.19 1.48
C ARG A 97 -28.70 -3.64 0.74
N GLU A 98 -29.21 -2.48 1.17
CA GLU A 98 -30.36 -1.82 0.54
C GLU A 98 -29.99 -1.21 -0.82
N LEU A 99 -28.76 -0.65 -0.95
CA LEU A 99 -28.34 0.10 -2.14
C LEU A 99 -27.63 -0.76 -3.19
N GLU A 100 -26.89 -1.78 -2.78
CA GLU A 100 -26.14 -2.62 -3.72
C GLU A 100 -27.04 -3.74 -4.25
N SER A 101 -27.19 -3.77 -5.59
CA SER A 101 -28.05 -4.74 -6.27
C SER A 101 -27.48 -6.16 -6.33
N GLN A 102 -26.17 -6.33 -6.07
CA GLN A 102 -25.45 -7.61 -6.14
C GLN A 102 -24.55 -7.81 -4.93
N PRO A 103 -24.42 -9.07 -4.46
CA PRO A 103 -23.48 -9.37 -3.38
C PRO A 103 -22.03 -9.12 -3.85
N ARG A 104 -21.21 -8.58 -2.96
CA ARG A 104 -19.79 -8.27 -3.21
C ARG A 104 -18.93 -9.51 -3.48
N GLY A 105 -19.37 -10.69 -2.98
CA GLY A 105 -18.64 -11.94 -3.12
C GLY A 105 -17.28 -11.89 -2.43
N VAL A 106 -16.22 -12.17 -3.18
CA VAL A 106 -14.83 -12.10 -2.67
C VAL A 106 -14.39 -10.66 -2.40
N TYR A 107 -14.89 -9.70 -3.19
CA TYR A 107 -14.55 -8.28 -3.01
C TYR A 107 -14.90 -7.81 -1.61
N THR A 108 -13.97 -7.14 -0.94
CA THR A 108 -14.07 -6.69 0.46
C THR A 108 -14.13 -7.80 1.51
N GLY A 109 -13.97 -9.06 1.09
CA GLY A 109 -13.83 -10.20 1.97
C GLY A 109 -12.44 -10.26 2.63
N ALA A 110 -12.08 -11.40 3.19
CA ALA A 110 -10.77 -11.66 3.78
C ALA A 110 -10.10 -12.85 3.10
N ILE A 111 -8.87 -12.66 2.64
CA ILE A 111 -8.05 -13.71 2.05
C ILE A 111 -6.78 -13.85 2.87
N GLY A 112 -6.43 -15.07 3.26
CA GLY A 112 -5.26 -15.28 4.07
C GLY A 112 -4.96 -16.73 4.35
N PHE A 113 -4.10 -16.96 5.32
CA PHE A 113 -3.73 -18.29 5.77
C PHE A 113 -3.60 -18.33 7.29
N ILE A 114 -3.75 -19.54 7.83
CA ILE A 114 -3.50 -19.88 9.22
C ILE A 114 -2.42 -20.95 9.21
N GLY A 115 -1.31 -20.68 9.88
CA GLY A 115 -0.18 -21.59 10.04
C GLY A 115 -0.11 -22.20 11.44
N PRO A 116 0.94 -22.99 11.71
CA PRO A 116 1.24 -23.49 13.04
C PRO A 116 1.45 -22.34 14.05
N GLU A 117 1.42 -22.67 15.34
CA GLU A 117 1.71 -21.72 16.44
C GLU A 117 0.83 -20.46 16.43
N ARG A 118 -0.41 -20.59 15.96
CA ARG A 118 -1.38 -19.48 15.85
C ARG A 118 -0.92 -18.36 14.91
N GLN A 119 0.04 -18.60 14.04
CA GLN A 119 0.39 -17.63 13.02
C GLN A 119 -0.75 -17.52 12.01
N ALA A 120 -1.21 -16.31 11.76
CA ALA A 120 -2.24 -16.06 10.76
C ALA A 120 -2.01 -14.72 10.08
N ARG A 121 -2.28 -14.64 8.79
CA ARG A 121 -2.21 -13.41 8.02
C ARG A 121 -3.39 -13.33 7.07
N PHE A 122 -4.10 -12.21 7.12
CA PHE A 122 -5.25 -11.95 6.26
C PHE A 122 -5.13 -10.56 5.65
N ASN A 123 -5.56 -10.45 4.40
CA ASN A 123 -5.77 -9.18 3.70
C ASN A 123 -7.26 -8.99 3.46
N VAL A 124 -7.70 -7.74 3.50
CA VAL A 124 -8.99 -7.36 2.92
C VAL A 124 -8.87 -7.50 1.40
N ALA A 125 -9.83 -8.20 0.79
CA ALA A 125 -9.83 -8.47 -0.66
C ALA A 125 -10.27 -7.24 -1.47
N ILE A 126 -9.48 -6.18 -1.41
CA ILE A 126 -9.52 -5.01 -2.31
C ILE A 126 -8.37 -5.10 -3.31
N ARG A 127 -8.44 -4.37 -4.41
CA ARG A 127 -7.40 -4.45 -5.47
C ARG A 127 -7.14 -5.87 -5.96
N THR A 128 -8.18 -6.70 -5.93
CA THR A 128 -8.15 -8.14 -6.20
C THR A 128 -9.05 -8.44 -7.38
N VAL A 129 -8.51 -9.16 -8.36
CA VAL A 129 -9.25 -9.64 -9.54
C VAL A 129 -9.74 -11.06 -9.27
N LEU A 130 -11.05 -11.27 -9.39
CA LEU A 130 -11.65 -12.61 -9.40
C LEU A 130 -11.77 -13.09 -10.84
N ILE A 131 -11.12 -14.22 -11.16
CA ILE A 131 -11.19 -14.84 -12.49
C ILE A 131 -12.04 -16.10 -12.40
N ASP A 132 -13.19 -16.09 -13.08
CA ASP A 132 -14.02 -17.25 -13.30
C ASP A 132 -13.63 -17.87 -14.67
N ARG A 133 -12.91 -18.99 -14.60
CA ARG A 133 -12.40 -19.66 -15.82
C ARG A 133 -13.49 -20.36 -16.62
N GLU A 134 -14.53 -20.85 -15.94
CA GLU A 134 -15.65 -21.55 -16.60
C GLU A 134 -16.49 -20.55 -17.38
N ARG A 135 -16.80 -19.40 -16.76
CA ARG A 135 -17.56 -18.31 -17.42
C ARG A 135 -16.71 -17.40 -18.28
N ARG A 136 -15.37 -17.57 -18.26
CA ARG A 136 -14.40 -16.71 -18.95
C ARG A 136 -14.59 -15.24 -18.61
N GLN A 137 -14.84 -14.94 -17.36
CA GLN A 137 -15.09 -13.59 -16.85
C GLN A 137 -14.06 -13.22 -15.79
N ALA A 138 -13.65 -11.95 -15.80
CA ALA A 138 -12.87 -11.34 -14.74
C ALA A 138 -13.70 -10.23 -14.09
N ARG A 139 -13.73 -10.19 -12.75
CA ARG A 139 -14.40 -9.16 -11.97
C ARG A 139 -13.38 -8.46 -11.09
N TYR A 140 -13.44 -7.15 -11.09
CA TYR A 140 -12.58 -6.31 -10.25
C TYR A 140 -13.44 -5.25 -9.54
N GLY A 141 -13.66 -5.46 -8.24
CA GLY A 141 -14.43 -4.54 -7.42
C GLY A 141 -13.64 -3.27 -7.11
N VAL A 142 -14.27 -2.12 -7.29
CA VAL A 142 -13.75 -0.81 -6.90
C VAL A 142 -14.79 -0.05 -6.08
N GLY A 143 -14.33 0.82 -5.20
CA GLY A 143 -15.20 1.65 -4.36
C GLY A 143 -14.40 2.70 -3.60
N GLY A 144 -15.10 3.64 -2.99
CA GLY A 144 -14.57 4.70 -2.15
C GLY A 144 -15.21 4.71 -0.77
N GLY A 145 -14.61 5.45 0.17
CA GLY A 145 -15.21 5.78 1.45
C GLY A 145 -16.01 7.09 1.32
N LEU A 146 -17.30 7.04 1.66
CA LEU A 146 -18.13 8.24 1.64
C LEU A 146 -18.10 8.92 3.01
N VAL A 147 -17.88 10.20 3.02
CA VAL A 147 -17.97 11.09 4.18
C VAL A 147 -18.94 12.21 3.88
N TRP A 148 -19.31 13.00 4.89
CA TRP A 148 -20.29 14.07 4.74
C TRP A 148 -19.94 15.06 3.62
N ASP A 149 -18.68 15.38 3.46
CA ASP A 149 -18.18 16.34 2.45
C ASP A 149 -17.85 15.68 1.09
N SER A 150 -18.21 14.42 0.87
CA SER A 150 -17.97 13.73 -0.39
C SER A 150 -18.80 14.29 -1.53
N ASP A 151 -18.16 14.56 -2.66
CA ASP A 151 -18.80 14.90 -3.93
C ASP A 151 -18.90 13.68 -4.83
N ALA A 152 -20.10 13.35 -5.27
CA ALA A 152 -20.39 12.15 -6.05
C ALA A 152 -19.52 12.02 -7.31
N GLY A 153 -19.27 13.13 -8.02
CA GLY A 153 -18.42 13.13 -9.22
C GLY A 153 -16.96 12.84 -8.91
N SER A 154 -16.45 13.35 -7.79
CA SER A 154 -15.09 13.12 -7.33
C SER A 154 -14.90 11.68 -6.86
N GLU A 155 -15.82 11.13 -6.09
CA GLU A 155 -15.79 9.74 -5.63
C GLU A 155 -15.87 8.75 -6.81
N TYR A 156 -16.71 9.05 -7.79
CA TYR A 156 -16.78 8.22 -9.01
C TYR A 156 -15.46 8.26 -9.81
N ARG A 157 -14.86 9.45 -9.97
CA ARG A 157 -13.52 9.58 -10.61
C ARG A 157 -12.44 8.81 -9.84
N GLU A 158 -12.52 8.79 -8.52
CA GLU A 158 -11.61 8.00 -7.68
C GLU A 158 -11.78 6.49 -7.93
N CYS A 159 -13.01 6.01 -8.05
CA CYS A 159 -13.29 4.61 -8.42
C CYS A 159 -12.69 4.26 -9.78
N LEU A 160 -12.86 5.12 -10.79
CA LEU A 160 -12.26 4.91 -12.12
C LEU A 160 -10.73 4.92 -12.06
N LEU A 161 -10.13 5.83 -11.28
CA LEU A 161 -8.69 5.86 -11.07
C LEU A 161 -8.17 4.56 -10.44
N LYS A 162 -8.89 4.03 -9.45
CA LYS A 162 -8.57 2.74 -8.83
C LYS A 162 -8.64 1.56 -9.82
N ALA A 163 -9.52 1.63 -10.82
CA ALA A 163 -9.63 0.60 -11.86
C ALA A 163 -8.48 0.65 -12.90
N ARG A 164 -7.84 1.79 -13.11
CA ARG A 164 -6.77 1.99 -14.11
C ARG A 164 -5.59 1.05 -13.93
N VAL A 165 -5.35 0.55 -12.73
CA VAL A 165 -4.27 -0.43 -12.47
C VAL A 165 -4.33 -1.67 -13.37
N LEU A 166 -5.51 -2.05 -13.87
CA LEU A 166 -5.70 -3.19 -14.77
C LEU A 166 -5.44 -2.86 -16.24
N THR A 167 -5.61 -1.62 -16.64
CA THR A 167 -5.58 -1.20 -18.05
C THR A 167 -4.33 -0.38 -18.38
N GLU A 168 -3.75 0.25 -17.39
CA GLU A 168 -2.57 1.10 -17.58
C GLU A 168 -1.29 0.27 -17.62
N ARG A 169 -0.71 0.17 -18.81
CA ARG A 169 0.59 -0.49 -19.00
C ARG A 169 1.69 0.47 -18.55
N ARG A 170 2.55 0.00 -17.66
CA ARG A 170 3.80 0.70 -17.36
C ARG A 170 4.84 0.25 -18.36
N PRO A 171 5.51 1.17 -19.05
CA PRO A 171 6.66 0.81 -19.85
C PRO A 171 7.74 0.21 -18.93
N ALA A 172 8.28 -0.92 -19.32
CA ALA A 172 9.49 -1.44 -18.70
C ALA A 172 10.63 -0.47 -19.00
N PHE A 173 11.36 -0.04 -18.00
CA PHE A 173 12.54 0.80 -18.18
C PHE A 173 13.67 0.30 -17.29
N ARG A 174 14.88 0.74 -17.62
CA ARG A 174 16.09 0.52 -16.81
C ARG A 174 16.66 1.87 -16.45
N LEU A 175 17.32 1.93 -15.31
CA LEU A 175 18.10 3.11 -14.94
C LEU A 175 19.36 3.13 -15.81
N LEU A 176 19.67 4.30 -16.35
CA LEU A 176 20.85 4.54 -17.19
C LEU A 176 21.70 5.62 -16.57
N GLU A 177 22.99 5.35 -16.50
CA GLU A 177 24.00 6.33 -16.13
C GLU A 177 25.14 6.26 -17.14
N THR A 178 25.69 7.39 -17.52
CA THR A 178 26.83 7.50 -18.43
C THR A 178 28.03 8.08 -17.71
N LEU A 179 29.17 7.45 -17.84
CA LEU A 179 30.39 7.80 -17.13
C LEU A 179 31.54 8.00 -18.15
N LEU A 180 32.32 9.06 -17.97
CA LEU A 180 33.60 9.21 -18.65
C LEU A 180 34.66 8.46 -17.84
N TRP A 181 35.46 7.66 -18.52
CA TRP A 181 36.63 7.00 -17.94
C TRP A 181 37.86 7.39 -18.73
N GLU A 182 38.96 7.68 -18.03
CA GLU A 182 40.26 8.03 -18.59
C GLU A 182 41.35 7.17 -17.95
N PRO A 183 42.34 6.68 -18.73
CA PRO A 183 43.36 5.77 -18.21
C PRO A 183 44.17 6.31 -17.03
N GLU A 184 44.40 7.62 -16.99
CA GLU A 184 45.22 8.29 -15.97
C GLU A 184 44.37 8.77 -14.77
N ASN A 185 43.14 9.18 -15.02
CA ASN A 185 42.30 9.85 -14.03
C ASN A 185 41.17 8.96 -13.49
N GLY A 186 40.90 7.80 -14.12
CA GLY A 186 39.80 6.93 -13.75
C GLY A 186 38.43 7.47 -14.17
N TYR A 187 37.41 7.13 -13.41
CA TYR A 187 36.03 7.58 -13.70
C TYR A 187 35.79 9.01 -13.22
N PHE A 188 35.46 9.89 -14.16
CA PHE A 188 35.15 11.29 -13.85
C PHE A 188 33.89 11.39 -13.01
N LEU A 189 33.96 12.09 -11.88
CA LEU A 189 32.86 12.34 -10.93
C LEU A 189 32.08 11.08 -10.49
N LEU A 190 32.77 9.93 -10.39
CA LEU A 190 32.12 8.64 -10.06
C LEU A 190 31.19 8.72 -8.85
N ALA A 191 31.62 9.36 -7.76
CA ALA A 191 30.81 9.46 -6.54
C ALA A 191 29.49 10.21 -6.78
N ALA A 192 29.51 11.27 -7.58
CA ALA A 192 28.33 12.06 -7.92
C ALA A 192 27.37 11.27 -8.84
N HIS A 193 27.89 10.54 -9.81
CA HIS A 193 27.11 9.66 -10.68
C HIS A 193 26.44 8.55 -9.89
N LEU A 194 27.15 7.89 -9.00
CA LEU A 194 26.58 6.83 -8.16
C LEU A 194 25.55 7.37 -7.16
N ALA A 195 25.75 8.56 -6.62
CA ALA A 195 24.76 9.22 -5.76
C ALA A 195 23.47 9.52 -6.55
N ARG A 196 23.58 10.12 -7.75
CA ARG A 196 22.42 10.39 -8.61
C ARG A 196 21.69 9.11 -9.02
N LEU A 197 22.42 8.04 -9.34
CA LEU A 197 21.83 6.75 -9.66
C LEU A 197 21.08 6.16 -8.46
N ALA A 198 21.65 6.27 -7.25
CA ALA A 198 21.00 5.83 -6.02
C ALA A 198 19.71 6.61 -5.73
N ASP A 199 19.73 7.93 -5.86
CA ASP A 199 18.55 8.79 -5.72
C ASP A 199 17.48 8.43 -6.75
N THR A 200 17.87 8.17 -7.99
CA THR A 200 16.97 7.73 -9.05
C THR A 200 16.37 6.36 -8.74
N ALA A 201 17.16 5.43 -8.23
CA ALA A 201 16.68 4.10 -7.82
C ALA A 201 15.66 4.20 -6.69
N VAL A 202 15.91 5.06 -5.70
CA VAL A 202 14.94 5.35 -4.61
C VAL A 202 13.66 5.96 -5.18
N TYR A 203 13.77 6.94 -6.09
CA TYR A 203 12.61 7.60 -6.70
C TYR A 203 11.69 6.62 -7.44
N PHE A 204 12.27 5.71 -8.23
CA PHE A 204 11.52 4.70 -8.98
C PHE A 204 11.27 3.41 -8.21
N ASN A 205 11.69 3.32 -6.95
CA ASN A 205 11.61 2.12 -6.11
C ASN A 205 12.20 0.89 -6.83
N THR A 206 13.38 1.07 -7.42
CA THR A 206 14.11 0.02 -8.14
C THR A 206 15.27 -0.46 -7.26
N PRO A 207 15.43 -1.77 -7.05
CA PRO A 207 16.58 -2.29 -6.31
C PRO A 207 17.87 -1.85 -6.98
N LEU A 208 18.85 -1.40 -6.19
CA LEU A 208 20.19 -1.02 -6.64
C LEU A 208 21.23 -1.65 -5.73
N ASP A 209 22.09 -2.46 -6.30
CA ASP A 209 23.29 -2.95 -5.63
C ASP A 209 24.49 -2.09 -6.04
N ARG A 210 24.77 -1.09 -5.22
CA ARG A 210 25.86 -0.15 -5.46
C ARG A 210 27.21 -0.84 -5.44
N ALA A 211 27.43 -1.81 -4.55
CA ALA A 211 28.70 -2.51 -4.43
C ALA A 211 29.00 -3.36 -5.67
N ALA A 212 27.99 -4.04 -6.21
CA ALA A 212 28.10 -4.78 -7.45
C ALA A 212 28.42 -3.87 -8.65
N ILE A 213 27.83 -2.67 -8.70
CA ILE A 213 28.11 -1.68 -9.76
C ILE A 213 29.55 -1.20 -9.66
N GLU A 214 30.03 -0.82 -8.47
CA GLU A 214 31.42 -0.37 -8.25
C GLU A 214 32.42 -1.46 -8.63
N ALA A 215 32.19 -2.71 -8.24
CA ALA A 215 33.00 -3.85 -8.59
C ALA A 215 33.07 -4.04 -10.13
N ARG A 216 31.92 -3.93 -10.81
CA ARG A 216 31.87 -4.05 -12.27
C ARG A 216 32.57 -2.92 -13.01
N LEU A 217 32.51 -1.71 -12.47
CA LEU A 217 33.25 -0.56 -13.04
C LEU A 217 34.76 -0.74 -12.89
N ILE A 218 35.26 -1.29 -11.78
CA ILE A 218 36.68 -1.61 -11.56
C ILE A 218 37.16 -2.68 -12.58
N GLU A 219 36.37 -3.73 -12.75
CA GLU A 219 36.66 -4.79 -13.73
C GLU A 219 36.72 -4.24 -15.17
N LEU A 220 35.76 -3.38 -15.55
CA LEU A 220 35.76 -2.74 -16.87
C LEU A 220 36.99 -1.85 -17.08
N ALA A 221 37.35 -1.06 -16.07
CA ALA A 221 38.53 -0.19 -16.15
C ALA A 221 39.84 -0.98 -16.33
N SER A 222 39.94 -2.19 -15.76
CA SER A 222 41.10 -3.06 -15.96
C SER A 222 41.16 -3.62 -17.39
N THR A 223 40.00 -3.99 -17.96
CA THR A 223 39.89 -4.56 -19.31
C THR A 223 40.21 -3.54 -20.41
N VAL A 224 39.94 -2.26 -20.19
CA VAL A 224 40.17 -1.19 -21.20
C VAL A 224 41.59 -0.70 -21.19
N ARG A 225 42.39 -1.02 -20.16
CA ARG A 225 43.83 -0.68 -20.09
C ARG A 225 44.73 -1.62 -20.89
N GLU A 226 44.23 -2.78 -21.29
CA GLU A 226 44.90 -3.73 -22.20
C GLU A 226 44.57 -3.39 -23.66
#